data_0c9e47a71f011755d8c73bd26edae3f9
#
_entry.id   0c9e47a71f011755d8c73bd26edae3f9
#
_cell.length_a   1.000
_cell.length_b   1.000
_cell.length_c   1.000
_cell.angle_alpha   90.00
_cell.angle_beta   90.00
_cell.angle_gamma   90.00
#
_symmetry.space_group_name_H-M   'P 1'
#
loop_
_entity.id
_entity.type
_entity.pdbx_description
1 polymer ?
#
loop_
_entity_poly.entity_id
_entity_poly.type
_entity_poly.pdbx_seq_one_letter_code
_entity_poly.pdbx_strand_id
1 'polypeptide(L)'
;MSKVKSERLKKEAKPVVAICYDFDKTLSPDDMQAQGFIQKLENKIDEFWEKSNGFAIKNDMDQNLAYMFTMKTESEGKVLFTKTELEKFGSEVKLFPGVEDWFERIRKYGEEKGVIVEHYIISSGLKEMIEGTSIAKKGAFKKIYATSFYCDKNGVAVWPAQVVNYTNKTQFLFRITKGVLDVNDSKVNDFFSESDLRVPFRNMIYLGDSDTDIPCMKLVKTRGGYSIGVFNPETNDKTKVYKMTRDNRIDYFVPADYSENTELDFLIKTIIDKTFFNELLENKKNSDKKEAVTKK
;
A
#
# COMPACT_ATOMS: atom_id res chain seq x y z
N MET A 1 17.11 -18.92 19.34
CA MET A 1 15.92 -18.66 18.50
C MET A 1 16.35 -18.74 17.03
N SER A 2 15.95 -19.80 16.31
CA SER A 2 16.26 -19.93 14.88
C SER A 2 15.53 -18.84 14.11
N LYS A 3 16.26 -17.99 13.41
CA LYS A 3 15.69 -17.09 12.42
C LYS A 3 14.99 -17.95 11.38
N VAL A 4 13.66 -17.99 11.38
CA VAL A 4 12.92 -18.47 10.21
C VAL A 4 13.29 -17.47 9.10
N LYS A 5 14.22 -17.88 8.23
CA LYS A 5 14.51 -17.10 7.02
C LYS A 5 13.23 -17.10 6.20
N SER A 6 12.61 -15.95 6.06
CA SER A 6 11.53 -15.76 5.11
C SER A 6 12.07 -16.15 3.74
N GLU A 7 11.53 -17.22 3.16
CA GLU A 7 11.94 -17.62 1.80
C GLU A 7 11.40 -16.60 0.79
N ARG A 8 12.24 -16.28 -0.20
CA ARG A 8 11.83 -15.49 -1.35
C ARG A 8 10.66 -16.19 -2.05
N LEU A 9 9.59 -15.47 -2.32
CA LEU A 9 8.52 -15.96 -3.17
C LEU A 9 9.04 -16.13 -4.62
N LYS A 10 8.93 -17.33 -5.15
CA LYS A 10 9.36 -17.62 -6.52
C LYS A 10 8.36 -17.09 -7.55
N LYS A 11 8.80 -16.98 -8.79
CA LYS A 11 7.94 -16.66 -9.93
C LYS A 11 6.91 -17.78 -10.11
N GLU A 12 5.66 -17.37 -10.28
CA GLU A 12 4.52 -18.26 -10.50
C GLU A 12 4.44 -18.68 -11.99
N ALA A 13 3.75 -19.78 -12.26
CA ALA A 13 3.45 -20.20 -13.63
C ALA A 13 2.43 -19.28 -14.30
N LYS A 14 1.47 -18.75 -13.52
CA LYS A 14 0.52 -17.73 -13.95
C LYS A 14 1.09 -16.33 -13.71
N PRO A 15 0.76 -15.34 -14.54
CA PRO A 15 1.15 -13.96 -14.27
C PRO A 15 0.57 -13.46 -12.95
N VAL A 16 1.37 -12.67 -12.22
CA VAL A 16 0.94 -12.03 -10.97
C VAL A 16 0.76 -10.54 -11.23
N VAL A 17 -0.40 -10.02 -10.87
CA VAL A 17 -0.68 -8.59 -10.76
C VAL A 17 -0.61 -8.19 -9.29
N ALA A 18 0.25 -7.24 -8.95
CA ALA A 18 0.31 -6.66 -7.63
C ALA A 18 -0.41 -5.30 -7.61
N ILE A 19 -1.47 -5.20 -6.83
CA ILE A 19 -2.17 -3.94 -6.60
C ILE A 19 -1.73 -3.39 -5.25
N CYS A 20 -1.04 -2.27 -5.28
CA CYS A 20 -0.51 -1.57 -4.12
C CYS A 20 -1.39 -0.36 -3.80
N TYR A 21 -1.80 -0.23 -2.57
CA TYR A 21 -2.68 0.84 -2.10
C TYR A 21 -1.98 1.66 -1.02
N ASP A 22 -2.12 2.98 -1.05
CA ASP A 22 -2.13 3.74 0.18
C ASP A 22 -3.40 3.42 0.97
N PHE A 23 -3.51 3.88 2.22
CA PHE A 23 -4.68 3.54 3.04
C PHE A 23 -5.56 4.77 3.30
N ASP A 24 -5.03 5.80 3.96
CA ASP A 24 -5.76 7.01 4.30
C ASP A 24 -6.13 7.79 3.03
N LYS A 25 -7.37 8.22 2.92
CA LYS A 25 -7.94 8.92 1.74
C LYS A 25 -7.87 8.13 0.42
N THR A 26 -7.45 6.85 0.52
CA THR A 26 -7.41 5.89 -0.61
C THR A 26 -8.41 4.75 -0.42
N LEU A 27 -8.34 4.01 0.70
CA LEU A 27 -9.32 2.97 1.09
C LEU A 27 -10.30 3.47 2.15
N SER A 28 -9.91 4.48 2.92
CA SER A 28 -10.67 5.16 3.95
C SER A 28 -10.90 6.62 3.56
N PRO A 29 -12.04 7.24 3.88
CA PRO A 29 -12.32 8.63 3.47
C PRO A 29 -11.49 9.68 4.21
N ASP A 30 -10.86 9.33 5.33
CA ASP A 30 -10.06 10.27 6.15
C ASP A 30 -8.86 9.56 6.78
N ASP A 31 -7.99 10.34 7.43
CA ASP A 31 -6.88 9.81 8.21
C ASP A 31 -7.41 8.90 9.33
N MET A 32 -6.87 7.71 9.48
CA MET A 32 -7.36 6.71 10.44
C MET A 32 -7.29 7.21 11.89
N GLN A 33 -6.30 8.03 12.24
CA GLN A 33 -6.14 8.61 13.56
C GLN A 33 -7.26 9.61 13.89
N ALA A 34 -7.79 10.27 12.87
CA ALA A 34 -8.90 11.22 12.99
C ALA A 34 -10.27 10.53 13.19
N GLN A 35 -10.34 9.21 13.08
CA GLN A 35 -11.58 8.45 13.14
C GLN A 35 -11.74 7.69 14.49
N GLY A 36 -11.54 8.40 15.60
CA GLY A 36 -11.77 7.87 16.94
C GLY A 36 -10.60 8.07 17.90
N PHE A 37 -9.35 7.82 17.48
CA PHE A 37 -8.19 7.92 18.36
C PHE A 37 -7.98 9.35 18.88
N ILE A 38 -7.91 10.36 17.99
CA ILE A 38 -7.66 11.77 18.37
C ILE A 38 -8.78 12.29 19.29
N GLN A 39 -10.03 11.88 19.06
CA GLN A 39 -11.17 12.27 19.91
C GLN A 39 -11.04 11.71 21.33
N LYS A 40 -10.47 10.50 21.50
CA LYS A 40 -10.20 9.92 22.81
C LYS A 40 -9.11 10.65 23.59
N LEU A 41 -8.27 11.41 22.88
CA LEU A 41 -7.26 12.27 23.50
C LEU A 41 -7.85 13.62 23.97
N GLU A 42 -9.16 13.85 23.76
CA GLU A 42 -9.84 15.13 24.04
C GLU A 42 -9.27 16.31 23.22
N ASN A 43 -8.58 16.02 22.15
CA ASN A 43 -8.02 17.00 21.21
C ASN A 43 -8.96 17.20 20.02
N LYS A 44 -8.92 18.40 19.43
CA LYS A 44 -9.45 18.59 18.08
C LYS A 44 -8.44 18.06 17.05
N ILE A 45 -8.94 17.57 15.93
CA ILE A 45 -8.12 16.99 14.87
C ILE A 45 -7.06 17.97 14.40
N ASP A 46 -7.46 19.22 14.11
CA ASP A 46 -6.52 20.25 13.63
C ASP A 46 -5.45 20.59 14.67
N GLU A 47 -5.83 20.73 15.94
CA GLU A 47 -4.89 21.00 17.05
C GLU A 47 -3.85 19.89 17.22
N PHE A 48 -4.27 18.62 17.05
CA PHE A 48 -3.37 17.47 17.10
C PHE A 48 -2.33 17.54 15.96
N TRP A 49 -2.77 17.79 14.73
CA TRP A 49 -1.87 17.85 13.58
C TRP A 49 -0.98 19.09 13.60
N GLU A 50 -1.50 20.26 14.02
CA GLU A 50 -0.67 21.47 14.23
C GLU A 50 0.43 21.24 15.26
N LYS A 51 0.10 20.59 16.39
CA LYS A 51 1.07 20.22 17.42
C LYS A 51 2.14 19.28 16.88
N SER A 52 1.73 18.21 16.21
CA SER A 52 2.63 17.21 15.62
C SER A 52 3.56 17.82 14.56
N ASN A 53 3.00 18.57 13.61
CA ASN A 53 3.77 19.21 12.55
C ASN A 53 4.70 20.31 13.10
N GLY A 54 4.23 21.10 14.05
CA GLY A 54 5.04 22.10 14.73
C GLY A 54 6.21 21.47 15.51
N PHE A 55 5.98 20.31 16.12
CA PHE A 55 7.02 19.54 16.80
C PHE A 55 8.07 19.02 15.81
N ALA A 56 7.63 18.52 14.65
CA ALA A 56 8.53 18.06 13.58
C ALA A 56 9.45 19.20 13.10
N ILE A 57 8.87 20.35 12.76
CA ILE A 57 9.61 21.52 12.26
C ILE A 57 10.60 22.02 13.31
N LYS A 58 10.18 22.18 14.56
CA LYS A 58 11.00 22.70 15.65
C LYS A 58 12.23 21.83 15.94
N ASN A 59 12.15 20.53 15.71
CA ASN A 59 13.18 19.56 16.11
C ASN A 59 13.89 18.90 14.90
N ASP A 60 13.68 19.39 13.68
CA ASP A 60 14.22 18.77 12.44
C ASP A 60 13.91 17.26 12.39
N MET A 61 12.68 16.90 12.70
CA MET A 61 12.22 15.52 12.86
C MET A 61 11.32 15.11 11.68
N ASP A 62 11.41 13.83 11.29
CA ASP A 62 10.45 13.24 10.33
C ASP A 62 9.01 13.38 10.84
N GLN A 63 8.10 13.82 9.96
CA GLN A 63 6.70 14.07 10.32
C GLN A 63 5.98 12.84 10.88
N ASN A 64 6.32 11.65 10.39
CA ASN A 64 5.71 10.42 10.88
C ASN A 64 6.26 10.04 12.27
N LEU A 65 7.54 10.25 12.52
CA LEU A 65 8.09 10.12 13.87
C LEU A 65 7.46 11.13 14.82
N ALA A 66 7.20 12.34 14.36
CA ALA A 66 6.56 13.38 15.18
C ALA A 66 5.12 13.02 15.53
N TYR A 67 4.31 12.54 14.59
CA TYR A 67 2.94 12.12 14.92
C TYR A 67 2.94 10.88 15.84
N MET A 68 3.84 9.92 15.63
CA MET A 68 3.98 8.77 16.52
C MET A 68 4.32 9.20 17.95
N PHE A 69 5.25 10.15 18.07
CA PHE A 69 5.62 10.72 19.37
C PHE A 69 4.43 11.43 20.03
N THR A 70 3.71 12.26 19.26
CA THR A 70 2.53 13.00 19.73
C THR A 70 1.43 12.01 20.15
N MET A 71 1.13 10.98 19.34
CA MET A 71 0.18 9.93 19.73
C MET A 71 0.52 9.31 21.07
N LYS A 72 1.78 8.93 21.24
CA LYS A 72 2.24 8.27 22.48
C LYS A 72 2.17 9.19 23.70
N THR A 73 2.66 10.42 23.58
CA THR A 73 2.71 11.35 24.72
C THR A 73 1.32 11.87 25.10
N GLU A 74 0.45 12.12 24.13
CA GLU A 74 -0.93 12.57 24.40
C GLU A 74 -1.83 11.44 24.94
N SER A 75 -1.44 10.18 24.74
CA SER A 75 -2.17 9.02 25.30
C SER A 75 -1.96 8.83 26.80
N GLU A 76 -0.91 9.42 27.36
CA GLU A 76 -0.58 9.23 28.76
C GLU A 76 -1.73 9.66 29.68
N GLY A 77 -2.21 8.73 30.51
CA GLY A 77 -3.34 8.92 31.39
C GLY A 77 -4.74 8.94 30.75
N LYS A 78 -4.83 8.82 29.42
CA LYS A 78 -6.11 8.91 28.66
C LYS A 78 -6.46 7.62 27.93
N VAL A 79 -5.49 7.02 27.25
CA VAL A 79 -5.69 5.83 26.42
C VAL A 79 -4.60 4.80 26.73
N LEU A 80 -4.97 3.52 26.78
CA LEU A 80 -3.99 2.44 26.82
C LEU A 80 -3.28 2.33 25.48
N PHE A 81 -2.02 2.76 25.43
CA PHE A 81 -1.25 2.78 24.20
C PHE A 81 -0.65 1.39 23.90
N THR A 82 -1.53 0.44 23.58
CA THR A 82 -1.20 -0.96 23.32
C THR A 82 -1.58 -1.34 21.89
N LYS A 83 -0.94 -2.39 21.37
CA LYS A 83 -1.29 -2.93 20.04
C LYS A 83 -2.79 -3.26 19.95
N THR A 84 -3.34 -3.91 20.95
CA THR A 84 -4.77 -4.31 20.98
C THR A 84 -5.71 -3.10 20.95
N GLU A 85 -5.39 -2.04 21.67
CA GLU A 85 -6.25 -0.83 21.66
C GLU A 85 -6.12 -0.08 20.34
N LEU A 86 -4.91 -0.03 19.76
CA LEU A 86 -4.72 0.55 18.41
C LEU A 86 -5.47 -0.25 17.33
N GLU A 87 -5.44 -1.59 17.40
CA GLU A 87 -6.25 -2.45 16.51
C GLU A 87 -7.76 -2.23 16.69
N LYS A 88 -8.20 -1.94 17.93
CA LYS A 88 -9.61 -1.64 18.21
C LYS A 88 -10.03 -0.33 17.53
N PHE A 89 -9.24 0.75 17.62
CA PHE A 89 -9.49 1.96 16.85
C PHE A 89 -9.52 1.67 15.35
N GLY A 90 -8.64 0.79 14.86
CA GLY A 90 -8.65 0.34 13.47
C GLY A 90 -9.96 -0.33 13.06
N SER A 91 -10.63 -1.04 13.98
CA SER A 91 -11.94 -1.68 13.69
C SER A 91 -13.09 -0.68 13.52
N GLU A 92 -12.91 0.55 13.95
CA GLU A 92 -13.88 1.65 13.85
C GLU A 92 -13.66 2.53 12.60
N VAL A 93 -12.55 2.32 11.89
CA VAL A 93 -12.22 3.10 10.69
C VAL A 93 -13.23 2.84 9.58
N LYS A 94 -13.80 3.91 9.06
CA LYS A 94 -14.72 3.87 7.92
C LYS A 94 -13.95 3.57 6.63
N LEU A 95 -14.56 2.81 5.75
CA LEU A 95 -14.02 2.49 4.44
C LEU A 95 -14.88 3.12 3.35
N PHE A 96 -14.27 3.40 2.20
CA PHE A 96 -15.00 3.87 1.03
C PHE A 96 -16.00 2.81 0.51
N PRO A 97 -17.02 3.21 -0.27
CA PRO A 97 -17.99 2.29 -0.84
C PRO A 97 -17.33 1.11 -1.56
N GLY A 98 -17.85 -0.10 -1.31
CA GLY A 98 -17.42 -1.32 -1.99
C GLY A 98 -16.08 -1.93 -1.52
N VAL A 99 -15.30 -1.26 -0.66
CA VAL A 99 -13.98 -1.74 -0.21
C VAL A 99 -14.05 -3.10 0.50
N GLU A 100 -15.13 -3.37 1.25
CA GLU A 100 -15.30 -4.62 2.01
C GLU A 100 -15.26 -5.88 1.14
N ASP A 101 -15.78 -5.82 -0.09
CA ASP A 101 -15.89 -6.95 -1.01
C ASP A 101 -14.89 -6.88 -2.17
N TRP A 102 -14.21 -5.75 -2.31
CA TRP A 102 -13.31 -5.45 -3.42
C TRP A 102 -12.22 -6.50 -3.61
N PHE A 103 -11.51 -6.82 -2.55
CA PHE A 103 -10.29 -7.65 -2.62
C PHE A 103 -10.59 -9.07 -3.09
N GLU A 104 -11.64 -9.67 -2.58
CA GLU A 104 -12.05 -11.01 -2.98
C GLU A 104 -12.62 -11.02 -4.40
N ARG A 105 -13.45 -10.03 -4.74
CA ARG A 105 -14.03 -9.90 -6.07
C ARG A 105 -12.97 -9.75 -7.16
N ILE A 106 -11.96 -8.91 -6.94
CA ILE A 106 -10.87 -8.70 -7.91
C ILE A 106 -9.94 -9.92 -7.99
N ARG A 107 -9.67 -10.60 -6.88
CA ARG A 107 -8.94 -11.89 -6.92
C ARG A 107 -9.68 -12.93 -7.76
N LYS A 108 -10.98 -13.09 -7.52
CA LYS A 108 -11.82 -14.04 -8.28
C LYS A 108 -11.82 -13.70 -9.78
N TYR A 109 -11.99 -12.42 -10.12
CA TYR A 109 -11.88 -11.98 -11.52
C TYR A 109 -10.54 -12.36 -12.14
N GLY A 110 -9.43 -12.10 -11.44
CA GLY A 110 -8.10 -12.51 -11.90
C GLY A 110 -7.98 -14.02 -12.12
N GLU A 111 -8.48 -14.82 -11.19
CA GLU A 111 -8.47 -16.30 -11.32
C GLU A 111 -9.21 -16.78 -12.55
N GLU A 112 -10.39 -16.23 -12.84
CA GLU A 112 -11.19 -16.50 -14.03
C GLU A 112 -10.45 -16.14 -15.34
N LYS A 113 -9.56 -15.11 -15.28
CA LYS A 113 -8.71 -14.68 -16.39
C LYS A 113 -7.34 -15.37 -16.42
N GLY A 114 -7.06 -16.28 -15.50
CA GLY A 114 -5.76 -16.96 -15.42
C GLY A 114 -4.63 -16.10 -14.85
N VAL A 115 -4.96 -15.06 -14.10
CA VAL A 115 -4.05 -14.11 -13.45
C VAL A 115 -4.15 -14.25 -11.93
N ILE A 116 -3.02 -14.26 -11.22
CA ILE A 116 -2.99 -14.16 -9.76
C ILE A 116 -3.01 -12.69 -9.38
N VAL A 117 -4.02 -12.26 -8.62
CA VAL A 117 -4.08 -10.90 -8.09
C VAL A 117 -3.69 -10.88 -6.62
N GLU A 118 -2.72 -10.06 -6.28
CA GLU A 118 -2.26 -9.86 -4.91
C GLU A 118 -2.42 -8.39 -4.51
N HIS A 119 -2.90 -8.17 -3.29
CA HIS A 119 -3.13 -6.84 -2.75
C HIS A 119 -2.11 -6.52 -1.66
N TYR A 120 -1.57 -5.30 -1.68
CA TYR A 120 -0.53 -4.82 -0.77
C TYR A 120 -0.90 -3.44 -0.25
N ILE A 121 -0.64 -3.18 1.03
CA ILE A 121 -0.69 -1.82 1.58
C ILE A 121 0.73 -1.25 1.64
N ILE A 122 0.88 0.00 1.22
CA ILE A 122 2.10 0.81 1.40
C ILE A 122 1.65 2.18 1.91
N SER A 123 1.56 2.34 3.23
CA SER A 123 0.91 3.50 3.87
C SER A 123 1.81 4.19 4.88
N SER A 124 1.66 5.50 4.98
CA SER A 124 2.22 6.32 6.07
C SER A 124 1.42 6.18 7.37
N GLY A 125 0.20 5.68 7.29
CA GLY A 125 -0.67 5.41 8.43
C GLY A 125 -0.16 4.28 9.34
N LEU A 126 -0.86 4.04 10.45
CA LEU A 126 -0.41 3.13 11.48
C LEU A 126 -0.82 1.69 11.19
N LYS A 127 0.17 0.80 11.11
CA LYS A 127 -0.02 -0.62 10.78
C LYS A 127 -0.98 -1.33 11.74
N GLU A 128 -0.86 -1.08 13.03
CA GLU A 128 -1.70 -1.67 14.06
C GLU A 128 -3.18 -1.31 13.83
N MET A 129 -3.47 -0.07 13.43
CA MET A 129 -4.84 0.33 13.09
C MET A 129 -5.30 -0.34 11.79
N ILE A 130 -4.46 -0.42 10.77
CA ILE A 130 -4.79 -1.13 9.52
C ILE A 130 -5.06 -2.61 9.79
N GLU A 131 -4.25 -3.30 10.61
CA GLU A 131 -4.44 -4.69 11.01
C GLU A 131 -5.75 -4.90 11.80
N GLY A 132 -6.23 -3.85 12.49
CA GLY A 132 -7.52 -3.83 13.19
C GLY A 132 -8.76 -3.77 12.30
N THR A 133 -8.63 -3.35 11.04
CA THR A 133 -9.77 -3.18 10.12
C THR A 133 -10.41 -4.53 9.75
N SER A 134 -11.70 -4.48 9.37
CA SER A 134 -12.46 -5.64 8.89
C SER A 134 -11.77 -6.33 7.71
N ILE A 135 -11.29 -5.57 6.74
CA ILE A 135 -10.63 -6.07 5.52
C ILE A 135 -9.30 -6.78 5.82
N ALA A 136 -8.49 -6.23 6.74
CA ALA A 136 -7.25 -6.88 7.13
C ALA A 136 -7.52 -8.21 7.88
N LYS A 137 -8.51 -8.24 8.78
CA LYS A 137 -8.95 -9.44 9.49
C LYS A 137 -9.49 -10.53 8.56
N LYS A 138 -10.11 -10.15 7.45
CA LYS A 138 -10.54 -11.07 6.37
C LYS A 138 -9.37 -11.60 5.51
N GLY A 139 -8.12 -11.16 5.75
CA GLY A 139 -6.96 -11.59 4.97
C GLY A 139 -6.90 -10.97 3.57
N ALA A 140 -7.38 -9.73 3.43
CA ALA A 140 -7.36 -9.03 2.14
C ALA A 140 -5.95 -8.85 1.56
N PHE A 141 -4.94 -8.66 2.41
CA PHE A 141 -3.61 -8.24 1.99
C PHE A 141 -2.57 -9.35 2.07
N LYS A 142 -1.77 -9.49 1.03
CA LYS A 142 -0.58 -10.35 1.02
C LYS A 142 0.49 -9.83 2.00
N LYS A 143 0.64 -8.51 2.09
CA LYS A 143 1.53 -7.83 3.03
C LYS A 143 1.05 -6.40 3.29
N ILE A 144 1.20 -5.97 4.54
CA ILE A 144 0.98 -4.58 4.96
C ILE A 144 2.35 -3.98 5.29
N TYR A 145 2.75 -2.97 4.53
CA TYR A 145 3.88 -2.10 4.79
C TYR A 145 3.34 -0.76 5.26
N ALA A 146 3.49 -0.47 6.52
CA ALA A 146 2.99 0.76 7.12
C ALA A 146 3.85 1.19 8.30
N THR A 147 3.72 2.42 8.72
CA THR A 147 4.37 2.91 9.94
C THR A 147 3.89 2.07 11.12
N SER A 148 4.78 1.68 12.03
CA SER A 148 4.44 0.76 13.11
C SER A 148 5.26 0.98 14.37
N PHE A 149 4.73 0.55 15.51
CA PHE A 149 5.43 0.51 16.77
C PHE A 149 6.03 -0.86 17.06
N TYR A 150 7.16 -0.87 17.73
CA TYR A 150 7.59 -2.01 18.51
C TYR A 150 6.78 -2.05 19.81
N CYS A 151 6.15 -3.19 20.07
CA CYS A 151 5.43 -3.43 21.30
C CYS A 151 6.25 -4.34 22.23
N ASP A 152 6.27 -4.02 23.50
CA ASP A 152 6.92 -4.83 24.53
C ASP A 152 6.16 -6.16 24.78
N LYS A 153 6.64 -6.93 25.77
CA LYS A 153 6.02 -8.22 26.15
C LYS A 153 4.58 -8.11 26.68
N ASN A 154 4.16 -6.92 27.09
CA ASN A 154 2.81 -6.64 27.58
C ASN A 154 1.92 -6.04 26.45
N GLY A 155 2.44 -5.93 25.22
CA GLY A 155 1.74 -5.33 24.08
C GLY A 155 1.73 -3.80 24.08
N VAL A 156 2.49 -3.16 24.98
CA VAL A 156 2.59 -1.68 25.02
C VAL A 156 3.47 -1.20 23.88
N ALA A 157 2.97 -0.24 23.11
CA ALA A 157 3.72 0.41 22.04
C ALA A 157 4.77 1.35 22.62
N VAL A 158 6.05 0.98 22.52
CA VAL A 158 7.15 1.69 23.21
C VAL A 158 8.09 2.45 22.30
N TRP A 159 8.32 1.98 21.08
CA TRP A 159 9.28 2.58 20.15
C TRP A 159 8.84 2.45 18.70
N PRO A 160 9.16 3.40 17.79
CA PRO A 160 8.94 3.21 16.37
C PRO A 160 9.71 1.99 15.84
N ALA A 161 9.01 1.03 15.24
CA ALA A 161 9.62 -0.14 14.61
C ALA A 161 9.89 0.10 13.12
N GLN A 162 9.00 0.83 12.46
CA GLN A 162 9.08 1.19 11.05
C GLN A 162 8.42 2.55 10.82
N VAL A 163 9.03 3.37 9.97
CA VAL A 163 8.45 4.61 9.46
C VAL A 163 8.37 4.52 7.95
N VAL A 164 7.20 4.84 7.40
CA VAL A 164 6.91 4.74 5.97
C VAL A 164 6.46 6.10 5.47
N ASN A 165 7.30 6.77 4.65
CA ASN A 165 7.03 8.12 4.17
C ASN A 165 7.72 8.39 2.83
N TYR A 166 7.14 9.22 1.97
CA TYR A 166 7.71 9.69 0.70
C TYR A 166 8.52 8.62 -0.05
N THR A 167 9.80 8.88 -0.28
CA THR A 167 10.68 8.01 -1.09
C THR A 167 10.95 6.65 -0.45
N ASN A 168 10.86 6.50 0.87
CA ASN A 168 11.06 5.19 1.47
C ASN A 168 9.89 4.23 1.22
N LYS A 169 8.69 4.73 0.79
CA LYS A 169 7.61 3.89 0.25
C LYS A 169 8.09 3.03 -0.93
N THR A 170 8.97 3.56 -1.78
CA THR A 170 9.41 2.89 -3.01
C THR A 170 10.17 1.59 -2.77
N GLN A 171 10.85 1.45 -1.62
CA GLN A 171 11.56 0.21 -1.28
C GLN A 171 10.63 -1.02 -1.31
N PHE A 172 9.37 -0.84 -0.92
CA PHE A 172 8.42 -1.94 -0.85
C PHE A 172 7.99 -2.43 -2.24
N LEU A 173 7.93 -1.54 -3.22
CA LEU A 173 7.72 -1.92 -4.61
C LEU A 173 8.84 -2.84 -5.11
N PHE A 174 10.11 -2.51 -4.81
CA PHE A 174 11.24 -3.39 -5.15
C PHE A 174 11.19 -4.73 -4.42
N ARG A 175 10.69 -4.78 -3.18
CA ARG A 175 10.49 -6.04 -2.46
C ARG A 175 9.41 -6.89 -3.12
N ILE A 176 8.31 -6.29 -3.53
CA ILE A 176 7.20 -6.97 -4.21
C ILE A 176 7.67 -7.52 -5.55
N THR A 177 8.38 -6.71 -6.38
CA THR A 177 8.87 -7.19 -7.68
C THR A 177 9.75 -8.41 -7.55
N LYS A 178 10.60 -8.45 -6.54
CA LYS A 178 11.57 -9.53 -6.32
C LYS A 178 11.02 -10.70 -5.51
N GLY A 179 9.84 -10.56 -4.89
CA GLY A 179 9.27 -11.55 -3.99
C GLY A 179 10.00 -11.65 -2.64
N VAL A 180 10.72 -10.59 -2.23
CA VAL A 180 11.50 -10.51 -0.98
C VAL A 180 10.75 -9.65 0.02
N LEU A 181 9.67 -10.19 0.61
CA LEU A 181 8.70 -9.40 1.37
C LEU A 181 9.13 -9.06 2.80
N ASP A 182 10.16 -9.72 3.35
CA ASP A 182 10.69 -9.39 4.67
C ASP A 182 11.54 -8.11 4.59
N VAL A 183 11.24 -7.12 5.44
CA VAL A 183 11.94 -5.83 5.47
C VAL A 183 13.43 -5.96 5.84
N ASN A 184 13.80 -7.02 6.55
CA ASN A 184 15.17 -7.30 6.97
C ASN A 184 15.94 -8.22 6.01
N ASP A 185 15.29 -8.74 4.95
CA ASP A 185 15.98 -9.61 3.98
C ASP A 185 16.78 -8.75 2.99
N SER A 186 18.11 -8.89 3.07
CA SER A 186 19.08 -8.18 2.21
C SER A 186 19.03 -8.62 0.74
N LYS A 187 18.40 -9.76 0.43
CA LYS A 187 18.23 -10.24 -0.95
C LYS A 187 17.44 -9.27 -1.83
N VAL A 188 16.78 -8.26 -1.25
CA VAL A 188 16.21 -7.16 -2.04
C VAL A 188 17.24 -6.45 -2.92
N ASN A 189 18.53 -6.50 -2.54
CA ASN A 189 19.64 -5.92 -3.29
C ASN A 189 20.23 -6.87 -4.36
N ASP A 190 19.87 -8.16 -4.36
CA ASP A 190 20.35 -9.09 -5.36
C ASP A 190 19.86 -8.69 -6.77
N PHE A 191 20.69 -8.97 -7.77
CA PHE A 191 20.32 -8.78 -9.16
C PHE A 191 19.36 -9.89 -9.61
N PHE A 192 18.28 -9.48 -10.28
CA PHE A 192 17.35 -10.36 -10.96
C PHE A 192 17.16 -9.87 -12.39
N SER A 193 17.24 -10.78 -13.36
CA SER A 193 16.85 -10.45 -14.73
C SER A 193 15.35 -10.14 -14.78
N GLU A 194 14.92 -9.39 -15.80
CA GLU A 194 13.50 -9.05 -15.99
C GLU A 194 12.62 -10.31 -16.02
N SER A 195 13.13 -11.40 -16.61
CA SER A 195 12.44 -12.70 -16.68
C SER A 195 12.30 -13.42 -15.32
N ASP A 196 13.16 -13.08 -14.35
CA ASP A 196 13.21 -13.72 -13.03
C ASP A 196 12.47 -12.92 -11.95
N LEU A 197 12.03 -11.72 -12.29
CA LEU A 197 11.19 -10.95 -11.40
C LEU A 197 9.86 -11.67 -11.17
N ARG A 198 9.47 -11.78 -9.91
CA ARG A 198 8.18 -12.40 -9.55
C ARG A 198 7.00 -11.57 -10.04
N VAL A 199 7.06 -10.27 -9.80
CA VAL A 199 6.07 -9.29 -10.28
C VAL A 199 6.83 -8.18 -10.99
N PRO A 200 6.98 -8.22 -12.31
CA PRO A 200 7.59 -7.11 -13.04
C PRO A 200 6.76 -5.84 -12.88
N PHE A 201 7.40 -4.67 -12.90
CA PHE A 201 6.69 -3.39 -12.69
C PHE A 201 5.53 -3.17 -13.65
N ARG A 202 5.59 -3.68 -14.89
CA ARG A 202 4.48 -3.60 -15.85
C ARG A 202 3.20 -4.29 -15.38
N ASN A 203 3.31 -5.19 -14.38
CA ASN A 203 2.19 -5.89 -13.74
C ASN A 203 1.84 -5.29 -12.38
N MET A 204 2.33 -4.10 -12.07
CA MET A 204 1.96 -3.37 -10.86
C MET A 204 0.93 -2.29 -11.13
N ILE A 205 0.02 -2.14 -10.18
CA ILE A 205 -0.92 -1.04 -10.11
C ILE A 205 -0.69 -0.36 -8.76
N TYR A 206 -0.56 0.97 -8.75
CA TYR A 206 -0.47 1.75 -7.52
C TYR A 206 -1.65 2.73 -7.43
N LEU A 207 -2.39 2.65 -6.33
CA LEU A 207 -3.48 3.57 -6.01
C LEU A 207 -3.09 4.45 -4.81
N GLY A 208 -3.34 5.75 -4.92
CA GLY A 208 -3.09 6.72 -3.85
C GLY A 208 -3.76 8.05 -4.13
N ASP A 209 -3.75 8.95 -3.14
CA ASP A 209 -4.43 10.25 -3.22
C ASP A 209 -3.50 11.45 -3.03
N SER A 210 -2.27 11.24 -2.57
CA SER A 210 -1.48 12.31 -1.95
C SER A 210 -0.05 12.44 -2.46
N ASP A 211 0.59 13.55 -2.04
CA ASP A 211 1.99 13.84 -2.39
C ASP A 211 2.96 12.76 -1.87
N THR A 212 2.61 12.06 -0.78
CA THR A 212 3.44 10.96 -0.24
C THR A 212 3.52 9.75 -1.17
N ASP A 213 2.55 9.60 -2.08
CA ASP A 213 2.45 8.51 -3.05
C ASP A 213 3.19 8.79 -4.36
N ILE A 214 3.45 10.08 -4.64
CA ILE A 214 4.07 10.51 -5.91
C ILE A 214 5.34 9.71 -6.26
N PRO A 215 6.29 9.44 -5.32
CA PRO A 215 7.47 8.65 -5.65
C PRO A 215 7.13 7.23 -6.14
N CYS A 216 6.16 6.57 -5.49
CA CYS A 216 5.69 5.24 -5.90
C CYS A 216 4.97 5.27 -7.24
N MET A 217 4.03 6.21 -7.39
CA MET A 217 3.26 6.41 -8.63
C MET A 217 4.18 6.66 -9.82
N LYS A 218 5.14 7.59 -9.65
CA LYS A 218 6.12 7.90 -10.68
C LYS A 218 6.98 6.70 -11.05
N LEU A 219 7.45 5.95 -10.06
CA LEU A 219 8.27 4.76 -10.27
C LEU A 219 7.50 3.69 -11.04
N VAL A 220 6.28 3.36 -10.60
CA VAL A 220 5.43 2.35 -11.25
C VAL A 220 5.13 2.75 -12.69
N LYS A 221 4.66 3.98 -12.93
CA LYS A 221 4.39 4.52 -14.26
C LYS A 221 5.61 4.46 -15.18
N THR A 222 6.77 4.96 -14.74
CA THR A 222 7.97 5.00 -15.59
C THR A 222 8.55 3.62 -15.89
N ARG A 223 8.19 2.61 -15.11
CA ARG A 223 8.58 1.21 -15.31
C ARG A 223 7.52 0.39 -16.05
N GLY A 224 6.50 1.04 -16.65
CA GLY A 224 5.48 0.41 -17.49
C GLY A 224 4.28 -0.18 -16.74
N GLY A 225 4.19 0.02 -15.43
CA GLY A 225 2.99 -0.28 -14.63
C GLY A 225 1.97 0.84 -14.69
N TYR A 226 0.98 0.80 -13.81
CA TYR A 226 -0.17 1.71 -13.82
C TYR A 226 -0.29 2.48 -12.51
N SER A 227 -0.41 3.79 -12.60
CA SER A 227 -0.59 4.68 -11.47
C SER A 227 -1.94 5.37 -11.53
N ILE A 228 -2.75 5.17 -10.49
CA ILE A 228 -4.13 5.64 -10.42
C ILE A 228 -4.27 6.58 -9.22
N GLY A 229 -4.59 7.84 -9.48
CA GLY A 229 -4.98 8.78 -8.44
C GLY A 229 -6.44 8.58 -8.07
N VAL A 230 -6.76 8.54 -6.78
CA VAL A 230 -8.16 8.49 -6.34
C VAL A 230 -8.57 9.78 -5.64
N PHE A 231 -9.84 10.12 -5.72
CA PHE A 231 -10.42 11.28 -5.04
C PHE A 231 -11.72 10.88 -4.34
N ASN A 232 -12.04 11.57 -3.25
CA ASN A 232 -13.26 11.30 -2.49
C ASN A 232 -14.50 11.63 -3.33
N PRO A 233 -15.39 10.65 -3.60
CA PRO A 233 -16.59 10.86 -4.40
C PRO A 233 -17.62 11.80 -3.77
N GLU A 234 -17.65 11.92 -2.43
CA GLU A 234 -18.59 12.80 -1.74
C GLU A 234 -18.22 14.27 -1.89
N THR A 235 -16.95 14.62 -1.73
CA THR A 235 -16.47 16.00 -1.89
C THR A 235 -16.24 16.36 -3.35
N ASN A 236 -15.97 15.37 -4.19
CA ASN A 236 -15.61 15.50 -5.60
C ASN A 236 -14.45 16.50 -5.85
N ASP A 237 -13.57 16.69 -4.86
CA ASP A 237 -12.38 17.53 -5.00
C ASP A 237 -11.31 16.81 -5.81
N LYS A 238 -11.08 17.29 -7.02
CA LYS A 238 -10.10 16.75 -7.98
C LYS A 238 -8.80 17.56 -8.04
N THR A 239 -8.62 18.54 -7.18
CA THR A 239 -7.48 19.47 -7.23
C THR A 239 -6.15 18.73 -7.25
N LYS A 240 -5.96 17.76 -6.37
CA LYS A 240 -4.72 16.96 -6.27
C LYS A 240 -4.51 16.08 -7.49
N VAL A 241 -5.51 15.31 -7.92
CA VAL A 241 -5.38 14.38 -9.06
C VAL A 241 -5.18 15.15 -10.37
N TYR A 242 -5.77 16.32 -10.54
CA TYR A 242 -5.50 17.20 -11.68
C TYR A 242 -4.05 17.68 -11.69
N LYS A 243 -3.50 18.08 -10.52
CA LYS A 243 -2.09 18.45 -10.40
C LYS A 243 -1.20 17.26 -10.77
N MET A 244 -1.44 16.10 -10.17
CA MET A 244 -0.66 14.90 -10.45
C MET A 244 -0.70 14.49 -11.94
N THR A 245 -1.85 14.67 -12.60
CA THR A 245 -2.00 14.39 -14.04
C THR A 245 -1.21 15.38 -14.87
N ARG A 246 -1.34 16.71 -14.63
CA ARG A 246 -0.56 17.75 -15.34
C ARG A 246 0.94 17.56 -15.17
N ASP A 247 1.38 17.17 -13.98
CA ASP A 247 2.79 16.92 -13.64
C ASP A 247 3.28 15.54 -14.15
N ASN A 248 2.45 14.82 -14.91
CA ASN A 248 2.74 13.49 -15.45
C ASN A 248 3.16 12.46 -14.38
N ARG A 249 2.51 12.51 -13.21
CA ARG A 249 2.77 11.61 -12.07
C ARG A 249 1.93 10.35 -12.12
N ILE A 250 0.70 10.46 -12.63
CA ILE A 250 -0.27 9.36 -12.72
C ILE A 250 -0.72 9.12 -14.17
N ASP A 251 -1.29 7.94 -14.42
CA ASP A 251 -1.88 7.57 -15.71
C ASP A 251 -3.37 7.89 -15.76
N TYR A 252 -4.07 7.61 -14.67
CA TYR A 252 -5.52 7.74 -14.55
C TYR A 252 -5.89 8.37 -13.21
N PHE A 253 -7.09 8.94 -13.13
CA PHE A 253 -7.73 9.29 -11.86
C PHE A 253 -9.20 8.91 -11.89
N VAL A 254 -9.72 8.43 -10.76
CA VAL A 254 -11.09 7.93 -10.61
C VAL A 254 -11.63 8.25 -9.21
N PRO A 255 -12.96 8.27 -9.03
CA PRO A 255 -13.54 8.30 -7.68
C PRO A 255 -13.07 7.10 -6.85
N ALA A 256 -12.88 7.28 -5.55
CA ALA A 256 -12.61 6.20 -4.59
C ALA A 256 -13.91 5.42 -4.29
N ASP A 257 -14.48 4.82 -5.32
CA ASP A 257 -15.65 3.94 -5.25
C ASP A 257 -15.25 2.56 -5.75
N TYR A 258 -15.12 1.63 -4.81
CA TYR A 258 -14.67 0.26 -5.02
C TYR A 258 -15.83 -0.71 -5.30
N SER A 259 -17.06 -0.20 -5.49
CA SER A 259 -18.22 -1.01 -5.80
C SER A 259 -18.10 -1.67 -7.18
N GLU A 260 -18.89 -2.70 -7.41
CA GLU A 260 -18.92 -3.37 -8.71
C GLU A 260 -19.50 -2.46 -9.80
N ASN A 261 -18.96 -2.58 -11.01
CA ASN A 261 -19.35 -1.81 -12.20
C ASN A 261 -19.07 -0.30 -12.12
N THR A 262 -18.21 0.15 -11.21
CA THR A 262 -17.71 1.53 -11.17
C THR A 262 -16.58 1.74 -12.17
N GLU A 263 -16.18 3.01 -12.37
CA GLU A 263 -15.05 3.38 -13.21
C GLU A 263 -13.76 2.71 -12.76
N LEU A 264 -13.51 2.66 -11.43
CA LEU A 264 -12.35 1.98 -10.86
C LEU A 264 -12.40 0.47 -11.12
N ASP A 265 -13.55 -0.17 -10.90
CA ASP A 265 -13.73 -1.61 -11.14
C ASP A 265 -13.46 -1.99 -12.60
N PHE A 266 -14.01 -1.21 -13.53
CA PHE A 266 -13.76 -1.39 -14.96
C PHE A 266 -12.28 -1.20 -15.32
N LEU A 267 -11.64 -0.16 -14.81
CA LEU A 267 -10.24 0.15 -15.10
C LEU A 267 -9.31 -0.98 -14.60
N ILE A 268 -9.50 -1.45 -13.37
CA ILE A 268 -8.69 -2.53 -12.79
C ILE A 268 -8.88 -3.84 -13.56
N LYS A 269 -10.11 -4.20 -13.88
CA LYS A 269 -10.41 -5.40 -14.69
C LYS A 269 -9.75 -5.32 -16.08
N THR A 270 -9.81 -4.15 -16.72
CA THR A 270 -9.16 -3.92 -18.02
C THR A 270 -7.64 -4.10 -17.94
N ILE A 271 -7.00 -3.61 -16.87
CA ILE A 271 -5.55 -3.79 -16.67
C ILE A 271 -5.20 -5.27 -16.44
N ILE A 272 -6.03 -6.01 -15.68
CA ILE A 272 -5.84 -7.45 -15.48
C ILE A 272 -5.91 -8.21 -16.82
N ASP A 273 -6.93 -7.94 -17.64
CA ASP A 273 -7.09 -8.53 -18.97
C ASP A 273 -5.88 -8.23 -19.87
N LYS A 274 -5.45 -6.98 -19.91
CA LYS A 274 -4.27 -6.56 -20.67
C LYS A 274 -3.01 -7.27 -20.17
N THR A 275 -2.85 -7.45 -18.87
CA THR A 275 -1.69 -8.15 -18.29
C THR A 275 -1.64 -9.59 -18.75
N PHE A 276 -2.76 -10.30 -18.79
CA PHE A 276 -2.84 -11.66 -19.29
C PHE A 276 -2.29 -11.77 -20.72
N PHE A 277 -2.80 -10.94 -21.64
CA PHE A 277 -2.36 -10.98 -23.04
C PHE A 277 -0.90 -10.54 -23.21
N ASN A 278 -0.45 -9.54 -22.48
CA ASN A 278 0.96 -9.12 -22.51
C ASN A 278 1.90 -10.24 -22.06
N GLU A 279 1.56 -10.97 -20.99
CA GLU A 279 2.40 -12.06 -20.49
C GLU A 279 2.44 -13.27 -21.45
N LEU A 280 1.36 -13.54 -22.20
CA LEU A 280 1.39 -14.52 -23.29
C LEU A 280 2.43 -14.15 -24.36
N LEU A 281 2.47 -12.89 -24.78
CA LEU A 281 3.43 -12.39 -25.76
C LEU A 281 4.88 -12.42 -25.22
N GLU A 282 5.11 -11.99 -23.99
CA GLU A 282 6.44 -12.05 -23.35
C GLU A 282 6.94 -13.49 -23.17
N ASN A 283 6.06 -14.42 -22.81
CA ASN A 283 6.40 -15.84 -22.71
C ASN A 283 6.81 -16.41 -24.08
N LYS A 284 6.08 -16.11 -25.15
CA LYS A 284 6.43 -16.51 -26.52
C LYS A 284 7.80 -15.96 -26.92
N LYS A 285 8.01 -14.66 -26.74
CA LYS A 285 9.27 -13.96 -27.02
C LYS A 285 10.47 -14.59 -26.27
N ASN A 286 10.27 -14.91 -24.99
CA ASN A 286 11.32 -15.54 -24.18
C ASN A 286 11.61 -16.99 -24.61
N SER A 287 10.59 -17.73 -25.05
CA SER A 287 10.75 -19.08 -25.63
C SER A 287 11.57 -19.01 -26.91
N ASP A 288 11.23 -18.09 -27.81
CA ASP A 288 11.96 -17.93 -29.09
C ASP A 288 13.44 -17.56 -28.88
N LYS A 289 13.69 -16.64 -27.93
CA LYS A 289 15.08 -16.30 -27.54
C LYS A 289 15.87 -17.50 -27.02
N LYS A 290 15.25 -18.32 -26.16
CA LYS A 290 15.90 -19.54 -25.63
C LYS A 290 16.20 -20.51 -26.76
N GLU A 291 15.27 -20.74 -27.66
CA GLU A 291 15.49 -21.63 -28.82
C GLU A 291 16.63 -21.13 -29.71
N ALA A 292 16.67 -19.84 -30.00
CA ALA A 292 17.71 -19.22 -30.83
C ALA A 292 19.12 -19.33 -30.21
N VAL A 293 19.23 -19.35 -28.88
CA VAL A 293 20.53 -19.51 -28.19
C VAL A 293 20.98 -20.98 -28.14
N THR A 294 20.04 -21.92 -28.01
CA THR A 294 20.36 -23.37 -27.92
C THR A 294 20.71 -24.00 -29.24
N LYS A 295 20.38 -23.35 -30.37
CA LYS A 295 20.71 -23.87 -31.73
C LYS A 295 22.02 -23.28 -32.32
N LYS A 296 22.82 -22.58 -31.51
CA LYS A 296 24.19 -22.20 -31.82
C LYS A 296 25.17 -23.25 -31.27
#